data_9390cbc10a5dea6dad44a9a5b64c07a1
#
_entry.id   9390cbc10a5dea6dad44a9a5b64c07a1
#
_cell.length_a   1.000
_cell.length_b   1.000
_cell.length_c   1.000
_cell.angle_alpha   90.00
_cell.angle_beta   90.00
_cell.angle_gamma   90.00
#
_symmetry.space_group_name_H-M   'P 1'
#
loop_
_entity.id
_entity.type
_entity.pdbx_description
1 polymer ?
#
loop_
_entity_poly.entity_id
_entity_poly.type
_entity_poly.pdbx_seq_one_letter_code
_entity_poly.pdbx_strand_id
1 'polypeptide(L)'
;MKEIPEWLAPYFIKPCEYCGETYRIGLSPDGNRITKHYCPNPQCPGTIAQKIVFMADLLSVSGVGFATALNIVKTYDIKHHLEVLKLWDIKQEISLYTFMRLCCVNGIDTGWKDTVANVKTLDGILALNIVPEEEKEFIRENVQYVNLKTEEEVFKYEPVWTGLVMITGDIPGFMKRREDFITSLNYMFEGYVRISYSNSKRKTGVSYLIREANSPITGKVTLAKQCGIPEVTSKEFMTILFRAVYERIGEKIHDLKAFH
;
A
#
# COMPACT_ATOMS: atom_id res chain seq x y z
N MET A 1 -22.18 -9.57 -30.01
CA MET A 1 -22.00 -8.56 -28.92
C MET A 1 -23.06 -8.90 -27.87
N LYS A 2 -22.65 -9.08 -26.59
CA LYS A 2 -23.64 -9.22 -25.52
C LYS A 2 -24.35 -7.87 -25.38
N GLU A 3 -25.68 -7.88 -25.35
CA GLU A 3 -26.48 -6.68 -25.10
C GLU A 3 -26.05 -6.05 -23.76
N ILE A 4 -25.86 -4.72 -23.79
CA ILE A 4 -25.53 -3.96 -22.58
C ILE A 4 -26.79 -3.95 -21.71
N PRO A 5 -26.73 -4.43 -20.45
CA PRO A 5 -27.88 -4.38 -19.56
C PRO A 5 -28.43 -2.94 -19.46
N GLU A 6 -29.74 -2.80 -19.43
CA GLU A 6 -30.45 -1.50 -19.46
C GLU A 6 -30.01 -0.56 -18.32
N TRP A 7 -29.72 -1.11 -17.13
CA TRP A 7 -29.24 -0.36 -15.99
C TRP A 7 -27.82 0.21 -16.16
N LEU A 8 -27.03 -0.33 -17.10
CA LEU A 8 -25.68 0.13 -17.43
C LEU A 8 -25.66 1.24 -18.47
N ALA A 9 -26.72 1.38 -19.27
CA ALA A 9 -26.78 2.35 -20.38
C ALA A 9 -26.44 3.80 -19.96
N PRO A 10 -26.91 4.33 -18.79
CA PRO A 10 -26.59 5.69 -18.35
C PRO A 10 -25.08 5.95 -18.12
N TYR A 11 -24.31 4.91 -17.83
CA TYR A 11 -22.88 5.04 -17.55
C TYR A 11 -22.01 5.02 -18.81
N PHE A 12 -22.53 4.47 -19.91
CA PHE A 12 -21.81 4.41 -21.19
C PHE A 12 -21.96 5.69 -22.04
N ILE A 13 -22.93 6.53 -21.74
CA ILE A 13 -23.31 7.66 -22.60
C ILE A 13 -22.69 8.98 -22.13
N LYS A 14 -22.25 9.05 -20.87
CA LYS A 14 -21.71 10.30 -20.31
C LYS A 14 -20.24 10.46 -20.69
N PRO A 15 -19.88 11.51 -21.46
CA PRO A 15 -18.48 11.81 -21.72
C PRO A 15 -17.79 12.33 -20.46
N CYS A 16 -16.48 12.15 -20.41
CA CYS A 16 -15.65 12.70 -19.34
C CYS A 16 -15.72 14.24 -19.38
N GLU A 17 -16.05 14.85 -18.26
CA GLU A 17 -16.20 16.31 -18.15
C GLU A 17 -14.87 17.06 -18.32
N TYR A 18 -13.72 16.35 -18.24
CA TYR A 18 -12.39 16.96 -18.33
C TYR A 18 -11.75 16.84 -19.72
N CYS A 19 -12.10 15.82 -20.50
CA CYS A 19 -11.48 15.59 -21.81
C CYS A 19 -12.45 15.15 -22.92
N GLY A 20 -13.72 14.93 -22.61
CA GLY A 20 -14.74 14.53 -23.58
C GLY A 20 -14.74 13.04 -23.98
N GLU A 21 -13.74 12.26 -23.57
CA GLU A 21 -13.68 10.82 -23.85
C GLU A 21 -14.79 10.04 -23.15
N THR A 22 -15.27 8.99 -23.80
CA THR A 22 -16.29 8.11 -23.22
C THR A 22 -15.70 7.27 -22.09
N TYR A 23 -16.34 7.27 -20.93
CA TYR A 23 -15.93 6.45 -19.81
C TYR A 23 -15.93 4.96 -20.14
N ARG A 24 -14.97 4.23 -19.56
CA ARG A 24 -14.95 2.77 -19.55
C ARG A 24 -15.42 2.24 -18.20
N ILE A 25 -16.06 1.08 -18.27
CA ILE A 25 -16.62 0.40 -17.10
C ILE A 25 -16.02 -0.98 -17.01
N GLY A 26 -15.52 -1.32 -15.82
CA GLY A 26 -15.18 -2.69 -15.46
C GLY A 26 -16.34 -3.29 -14.68
N LEU A 27 -16.67 -4.54 -14.99
CA LEU A 27 -17.71 -5.29 -14.29
C LEU A 27 -17.08 -6.36 -13.38
N SER A 28 -17.83 -6.77 -12.35
CA SER A 28 -17.52 -7.96 -11.57
C SER A 28 -17.56 -9.21 -12.46
N PRO A 29 -16.92 -10.33 -12.07
CA PRO A 29 -16.89 -11.56 -12.87
C PRO A 29 -18.28 -12.10 -13.20
N ASP A 30 -19.27 -11.87 -12.36
CA ASP A 30 -20.68 -12.22 -12.56
C ASP A 30 -21.47 -11.22 -13.42
N GLY A 31 -20.84 -10.08 -13.79
CA GLY A 31 -21.45 -9.04 -14.61
C GLY A 31 -22.50 -8.18 -13.90
N ASN A 32 -22.74 -8.39 -12.61
CA ASN A 32 -23.86 -7.78 -11.89
C ASN A 32 -23.51 -6.45 -11.17
N ARG A 33 -22.23 -6.08 -11.13
CA ARG A 33 -21.77 -4.90 -10.42
C ARG A 33 -20.66 -4.18 -11.17
N ILE A 34 -20.73 -2.84 -11.20
CA ILE A 34 -19.62 -2.00 -11.67
C ILE A 34 -18.50 -2.06 -10.62
N THR A 35 -17.33 -2.49 -11.05
CA THR A 35 -16.12 -2.53 -10.21
C THR A 35 -15.21 -1.34 -10.48
N LYS A 36 -15.26 -0.79 -11.71
CA LYS A 36 -14.48 0.38 -12.11
C LYS A 36 -15.31 1.25 -13.05
N HIS A 37 -15.14 2.56 -12.90
CA HIS A 37 -15.67 3.56 -13.83
C HIS A 37 -14.57 4.61 -14.00
N TYR A 38 -13.97 4.70 -15.17
CA TYR A 38 -12.78 5.52 -15.38
C TYR A 38 -12.71 6.07 -16.81
N CYS A 39 -12.07 7.22 -16.94
CA CYS A 39 -11.71 7.77 -18.25
C CYS A 39 -10.53 6.99 -18.83
N PRO A 40 -10.62 6.48 -20.07
CA PRO A 40 -9.53 5.70 -20.68
C PRO A 40 -8.38 6.57 -21.18
N ASN A 41 -8.54 7.89 -21.27
CA ASN A 41 -7.50 8.78 -21.73
C ASN A 41 -6.43 8.97 -20.64
N PRO A 42 -5.19 8.51 -20.84
CA PRO A 42 -4.11 8.65 -19.87
C PRO A 42 -3.72 10.11 -19.64
N GLN A 43 -3.91 10.98 -20.62
CA GLN A 43 -3.62 12.40 -20.55
C GLN A 43 -4.84 13.24 -20.10
N CYS A 44 -5.91 12.60 -19.63
CA CYS A 44 -7.06 13.32 -19.10
C CYS A 44 -6.67 14.13 -17.84
N PRO A 45 -6.90 15.46 -17.82
CA PRO A 45 -6.58 16.29 -16.67
C PRO A 45 -7.21 15.80 -15.36
N GLY A 46 -8.44 15.28 -15.43
CA GLY A 46 -9.13 14.70 -14.27
C GLY A 46 -8.46 13.42 -13.75
N THR A 47 -8.01 12.55 -14.67
CA THR A 47 -7.29 11.30 -14.31
C THR A 47 -5.93 11.63 -13.69
N ILE A 48 -5.19 12.57 -14.27
CA ILE A 48 -3.90 13.02 -13.76
C ILE A 48 -4.09 13.64 -12.36
N ALA A 49 -5.09 14.53 -12.20
CA ALA A 49 -5.39 15.16 -10.91
C ALA A 49 -5.71 14.13 -9.82
N GLN A 50 -6.45 13.07 -10.15
CA GLN A 50 -6.78 12.02 -9.21
C GLN A 50 -5.56 11.21 -8.77
N LYS A 51 -4.64 10.92 -9.69
CA LYS A 51 -3.35 10.31 -9.36
C LYS A 51 -2.49 11.23 -8.47
N ILE A 52 -2.48 12.54 -8.72
CA ILE A 52 -1.77 13.52 -7.89
C ILE A 52 -2.33 13.56 -6.47
N VAL A 53 -3.64 13.51 -6.27
CA VAL A 53 -4.25 13.40 -4.92
C VAL A 53 -3.77 12.14 -4.21
N PHE A 54 -3.79 11.01 -4.89
CA PHE A 54 -3.28 9.75 -4.33
C PHE A 54 -1.78 9.84 -3.95
N MET A 55 -0.96 10.49 -4.78
CA MET A 55 0.45 10.72 -4.47
C MET A 55 0.62 11.63 -3.25
N ALA A 56 -0.17 12.70 -3.15
CA ALA A 56 -0.15 13.60 -2.00
C ALA A 56 -0.46 12.87 -0.70
N ASP A 57 -1.47 12.00 -0.71
CA ASP A 57 -1.82 11.17 0.44
C ASP A 57 -0.67 10.23 0.83
N LEU A 58 -0.04 9.55 -0.14
CA LEU A 58 1.10 8.66 0.11
C LEU A 58 2.33 9.39 0.67
N LEU A 59 2.55 10.63 0.24
CA LEU A 59 3.69 11.45 0.65
C LEU A 59 3.37 12.39 1.82
N SER A 60 2.17 12.29 2.38
CA SER A 60 1.68 13.17 3.47
C SER A 60 1.77 14.67 3.13
N VAL A 61 1.60 15.02 1.85
CA VAL A 61 1.55 16.40 1.38
C VAL A 61 0.15 16.95 1.65
N SER A 62 0.03 17.85 2.62
CA SER A 62 -1.25 18.41 3.04
C SER A 62 -1.81 19.44 2.04
N GLY A 63 -3.14 19.61 2.04
CA GLY A 63 -3.83 20.65 1.26
C GLY A 63 -4.01 20.35 -0.24
N VAL A 64 -3.67 19.16 -0.70
CA VAL A 64 -3.83 18.75 -2.10
C VAL A 64 -5.10 17.90 -2.26
N GLY A 65 -6.25 18.55 -2.27
CA GLY A 65 -7.51 17.92 -2.71
C GLY A 65 -7.64 17.94 -4.23
N PHE A 66 -8.71 17.28 -4.75
CA PHE A 66 -8.92 17.15 -6.19
C PHE A 66 -8.95 18.49 -6.95
N ALA A 67 -9.63 19.50 -6.41
CA ALA A 67 -9.70 20.82 -7.05
C ALA A 67 -8.32 21.49 -7.14
N THR A 68 -7.50 21.36 -6.08
CA THR A 68 -6.11 21.87 -6.06
C THR A 68 -5.26 21.11 -7.07
N ALA A 69 -5.34 19.79 -7.10
CA ALA A 69 -4.61 18.96 -8.05
C ALA A 69 -4.98 19.29 -9.51
N LEU A 70 -6.27 19.45 -9.80
CA LEU A 70 -6.75 19.83 -11.13
C LEU A 70 -6.24 21.22 -11.55
N ASN A 71 -6.18 22.16 -10.61
CA ASN A 71 -5.61 23.48 -10.85
C ASN A 71 -4.10 23.39 -11.15
N ILE A 72 -3.36 22.58 -10.40
CA ILE A 72 -1.92 22.30 -10.67
C ILE A 72 -1.76 21.75 -12.09
N VAL A 73 -2.52 20.73 -12.46
CA VAL A 73 -2.46 20.12 -13.79
C VAL A 73 -2.65 21.16 -14.89
N LYS A 74 -3.65 22.05 -14.75
CA LYS A 74 -3.94 23.09 -15.73
C LYS A 74 -2.92 24.23 -15.76
N THR A 75 -2.46 24.67 -14.59
CA THR A 75 -1.55 25.80 -14.47
C THR A 75 -0.15 25.48 -14.98
N TYR A 76 0.33 24.26 -14.70
CA TYR A 76 1.70 23.84 -15.06
C TYR A 76 1.71 22.93 -16.30
N ASP A 77 0.59 22.76 -16.98
CA ASP A 77 0.42 21.92 -18.17
C ASP A 77 0.96 20.48 -17.97
N ILE A 78 0.68 19.90 -16.78
CA ILE A 78 1.14 18.56 -16.39
C ILE A 78 0.54 17.51 -17.32
N LYS A 79 1.37 16.76 -18.01
CA LYS A 79 0.97 15.68 -18.93
C LYS A 79 1.04 14.31 -18.27
N HIS A 80 1.88 14.16 -17.27
CA HIS A 80 2.03 12.93 -16.48
C HIS A 80 2.08 13.26 -14.99
N HIS A 81 1.38 12.48 -14.17
CA HIS A 81 1.25 12.77 -12.73
C HIS A 81 2.58 12.84 -11.98
N LEU A 82 3.62 12.09 -12.39
CA LEU A 82 4.94 12.14 -11.76
C LEU A 82 5.65 13.49 -11.94
N GLU A 83 5.28 14.28 -12.94
CA GLU A 83 5.88 15.60 -13.15
C GLU A 83 5.61 16.55 -11.99
N VAL A 84 4.56 16.32 -11.19
CA VAL A 84 4.27 17.12 -10.00
C VAL A 84 5.38 17.02 -8.94
N LEU A 85 6.18 15.96 -8.96
CA LEU A 85 7.31 15.79 -8.04
C LEU A 85 8.34 16.91 -8.17
N LYS A 86 8.47 17.52 -9.36
CA LYS A 86 9.32 18.71 -9.59
C LYS A 86 8.86 19.94 -8.80
N LEU A 87 7.56 20.00 -8.50
CA LEU A 87 6.94 21.14 -7.82
C LEU A 87 6.94 20.95 -6.29
N TRP A 88 7.15 19.73 -5.83
CA TRP A 88 7.13 19.38 -4.42
C TRP A 88 8.55 19.20 -3.88
N ASP A 89 8.88 19.94 -2.81
CA ASP A 89 10.15 19.77 -2.08
C ASP A 89 10.04 18.55 -1.14
N ILE A 90 10.14 17.35 -1.71
CA ILE A 90 10.02 16.10 -0.97
C ILE A 90 11.35 15.76 -0.33
N LYS A 91 11.51 16.11 0.95
CA LYS A 91 12.73 15.83 1.74
C LYS A 91 12.73 14.45 2.39
N GLN A 92 11.55 13.86 2.55
CA GLN A 92 11.44 12.55 3.19
C GLN A 92 12.01 11.45 2.29
N GLU A 93 12.64 10.49 2.93
CA GLU A 93 13.08 9.27 2.25
C GLU A 93 11.88 8.37 2.01
N ILE A 94 11.76 7.84 0.80
CA ILE A 94 10.68 6.92 0.44
C ILE A 94 11.24 5.57 0.01
N SER A 95 10.57 4.49 0.39
CA SER A 95 10.96 3.15 -0.04
C SER A 95 10.69 2.94 -1.53
N LEU A 96 11.44 2.03 -2.15
CA LEU A 96 11.19 1.62 -3.54
C LEU A 96 9.75 1.15 -3.76
N TYR A 97 9.17 0.44 -2.79
CA TYR A 97 7.77 0.04 -2.85
C TYR A 97 6.80 1.24 -2.84
N THR A 98 7.04 2.22 -1.98
CA THR A 98 6.24 3.46 -1.95
C THR A 98 6.38 4.21 -3.27
N PHE A 99 7.60 4.33 -3.80
CA PHE A 99 7.84 4.98 -5.09
C PHE A 99 7.09 4.28 -6.24
N MET A 100 7.13 2.97 -6.31
CA MET A 100 6.37 2.22 -7.32
C MET A 100 4.86 2.40 -7.20
N ARG A 101 4.33 2.60 -5.99
CA ARG A 101 2.93 2.99 -5.79
C ARG A 101 2.64 4.40 -6.30
N LEU A 102 3.56 5.36 -6.12
CA LEU A 102 3.44 6.71 -6.69
C LEU A 102 3.35 6.67 -8.21
N CYS A 103 4.05 5.74 -8.85
CA CYS A 103 4.01 5.58 -10.30
C CYS A 103 2.62 5.16 -10.82
N CYS A 104 1.69 4.73 -9.96
CA CYS A 104 0.33 4.33 -10.33
C CYS A 104 0.26 3.33 -11.49
N VAL A 105 1.28 2.48 -11.64
CA VAL A 105 1.31 1.44 -12.67
C VAL A 105 0.19 0.44 -12.39
N ASN A 106 -0.63 0.15 -13.39
CA ASN A 106 -1.74 -0.78 -13.26
C ASN A 106 -1.24 -2.17 -12.82
N GLY A 107 -1.88 -2.75 -11.80
CA GLY A 107 -1.51 -4.06 -11.27
C GLY A 107 -0.51 -4.01 -10.11
N ILE A 108 -0.01 -2.84 -9.73
CA ILE A 108 0.77 -2.68 -8.48
C ILE A 108 -0.22 -2.68 -7.30
N ASP A 109 -0.52 -3.86 -6.85
CA ASP A 109 -1.29 -4.14 -5.64
C ASP A 109 -0.40 -4.80 -4.57
N THR A 110 -1.02 -5.38 -3.56
CA THR A 110 -0.32 -6.06 -2.46
C THR A 110 0.63 -7.18 -2.89
N GLY A 111 0.46 -7.78 -4.09
CA GLY A 111 1.37 -8.81 -4.63
C GLY A 111 2.74 -8.25 -5.06
N TRP A 112 2.81 -6.96 -5.35
CA TRP A 112 4.06 -6.30 -5.72
C TRP A 112 5.06 -6.12 -4.59
N LYS A 113 4.62 -6.15 -3.36
CA LYS A 113 5.51 -6.02 -2.22
C LYS A 113 6.59 -7.10 -2.23
N ASP A 114 6.21 -8.33 -2.54
CA ASP A 114 7.14 -9.45 -2.63
C ASP A 114 8.06 -9.32 -3.85
N THR A 115 7.54 -8.83 -4.99
CA THR A 115 8.34 -8.58 -6.19
C THR A 115 9.39 -7.50 -5.95
N VAL A 116 9.01 -6.37 -5.33
CA VAL A 116 9.94 -5.29 -5.00
C VAL A 116 10.99 -5.75 -3.99
N ALA A 117 10.59 -6.51 -2.98
CA ALA A 117 11.50 -7.07 -1.97
C ALA A 117 12.54 -8.05 -2.59
N ASN A 118 12.16 -8.77 -3.65
CA ASN A 118 13.06 -9.71 -4.34
C ASN A 118 13.99 -9.02 -5.33
N VAL A 119 13.52 -7.98 -6.03
CA VAL A 119 14.28 -7.29 -7.09
C VAL A 119 15.18 -6.19 -6.53
N LYS A 120 14.81 -5.56 -5.43
CA LYS A 120 15.57 -4.60 -4.60
C LYS A 120 16.04 -3.31 -5.28
N THR A 121 16.04 -3.20 -6.59
CA THR A 121 16.51 -2.02 -7.33
C THR A 121 15.47 -1.50 -8.30
N LEU A 122 15.47 -0.18 -8.56
CA LEU A 122 14.58 0.41 -9.54
C LEU A 122 14.83 -0.15 -10.94
N ASP A 123 16.09 -0.27 -11.36
CA ASP A 123 16.44 -0.81 -12.68
C ASP A 123 15.96 -2.25 -12.84
N GLY A 124 16.09 -3.06 -11.79
CA GLY A 124 15.58 -4.42 -11.79
C GLY A 124 14.05 -4.46 -11.97
N ILE A 125 13.30 -3.56 -11.32
CA ILE A 125 11.85 -3.47 -11.50
C ILE A 125 11.50 -3.00 -12.92
N LEU A 126 12.21 -1.99 -13.43
CA LEU A 126 11.98 -1.48 -14.78
C LEU A 126 12.35 -2.50 -15.86
N ALA A 127 13.24 -3.45 -15.56
CA ALA A 127 13.55 -4.58 -16.47
C ALA A 127 12.39 -5.60 -16.55
N LEU A 128 11.46 -5.62 -15.60
CA LEU A 128 10.31 -6.49 -15.65
C LEU A 128 9.31 -6.04 -16.73
N ASN A 129 8.71 -7.01 -17.44
CA ASN A 129 7.71 -6.73 -18.49
C ASN A 129 6.34 -6.25 -17.98
N ILE A 130 6.23 -5.98 -16.69
CA ILE A 130 5.00 -5.53 -16.03
C ILE A 130 4.87 -4.01 -15.99
N VAL A 131 5.98 -3.28 -16.20
CA VAL A 131 5.96 -1.81 -16.34
C VAL A 131 5.93 -1.50 -17.84
N PRO A 132 4.89 -0.80 -18.35
CA PRO A 132 4.82 -0.39 -19.76
C PRO A 132 6.03 0.48 -20.14
N GLU A 133 6.52 0.34 -21.37
CA GLU A 133 7.70 1.07 -21.83
C GLU A 133 7.51 2.58 -21.76
N GLU A 134 6.33 3.07 -22.11
CA GLU A 134 5.98 4.50 -22.01
C GLU A 134 6.06 5.04 -20.57
N GLU A 135 5.81 4.21 -19.56
CA GLU A 135 5.88 4.61 -18.15
C GLU A 135 7.33 4.58 -17.64
N LYS A 136 8.19 3.74 -18.19
CA LYS A 136 9.59 3.59 -17.74
C LYS A 136 10.40 4.88 -17.90
N GLU A 137 10.20 5.60 -18.99
CA GLU A 137 10.87 6.87 -19.25
C GLU A 137 10.47 7.92 -18.21
N PHE A 138 9.17 8.10 -17.99
CA PHE A 138 8.65 9.01 -16.97
C PHE A 138 9.16 8.67 -15.56
N ILE A 139 9.26 7.39 -15.23
CA ILE A 139 9.78 6.93 -13.95
C ILE A 139 11.25 7.31 -13.81
N ARG A 140 12.10 7.05 -14.82
CA ARG A 140 13.53 7.40 -14.81
C ARG A 140 13.77 8.90 -14.69
N GLU A 141 12.98 9.69 -15.43
CA GLU A 141 13.12 11.16 -15.40
C GLU A 141 12.71 11.78 -14.07
N ASN A 142 11.75 11.17 -13.37
CA ASN A 142 11.16 11.78 -12.18
C ASN A 142 11.69 11.19 -10.87
N VAL A 143 12.39 10.06 -10.86
CA VAL A 143 12.99 9.48 -9.65
C VAL A 143 13.99 10.42 -8.98
N GLN A 144 14.65 11.28 -9.73
CA GLN A 144 15.63 12.25 -9.20
C GLN A 144 15.01 13.32 -8.26
N TYR A 145 13.68 13.49 -8.28
CA TYR A 145 12.97 14.44 -7.42
C TYR A 145 12.52 13.84 -6.09
N VAL A 146 12.87 12.58 -5.84
CA VAL A 146 12.58 11.90 -4.59
C VAL A 146 13.86 11.32 -4.01
N ASN A 147 13.98 11.31 -2.69
CA ASN A 147 15.05 10.60 -2.01
C ASN A 147 14.65 9.13 -1.89
N LEU A 148 15.01 8.33 -2.92
CA LEU A 148 14.66 6.92 -2.98
C LEU A 148 15.63 6.12 -2.12
N LYS A 149 15.12 5.49 -1.06
CA LYS A 149 15.83 4.46 -0.33
C LYS A 149 15.62 3.11 -1.02
N THR A 150 16.71 2.44 -1.32
CA THR A 150 16.65 1.02 -1.66
C THR A 150 16.25 0.22 -0.43
N GLU A 151 15.55 -0.90 -0.60
CA GLU A 151 15.15 -1.76 0.53
C GLU A 151 16.37 -2.24 1.37
N GLU A 152 17.56 -2.27 0.78
CA GLU A 152 18.80 -2.57 1.49
C GLU A 152 19.20 -1.49 2.52
N GLU A 153 18.84 -0.23 2.28
CA GLU A 153 19.12 0.86 3.23
C GLU A 153 18.07 0.98 4.33
N VAL A 154 16.82 0.67 4.02
CA VAL A 154 15.73 0.67 5.01
C VAL A 154 15.85 -0.50 5.99
N PHE A 155 16.39 -1.63 5.54
CA PHE A 155 16.59 -2.83 6.37
C PHE A 155 18.08 -3.13 6.59
N LYS A 156 18.86 -2.15 7.09
CA LYS A 156 20.21 -2.41 7.62
C LYS A 156 20.22 -3.46 8.73
N TYR A 157 19.05 -3.86 9.20
CA TYR A 157 18.88 -4.82 10.28
C TYR A 157 17.81 -5.83 9.91
N GLU A 158 18.08 -7.12 10.14
CA GLU A 158 17.02 -8.12 10.14
C GLU A 158 15.94 -7.71 11.13
N PRO A 159 14.67 -7.75 10.76
CA PRO A 159 13.59 -7.46 11.70
C PRO A 159 13.72 -8.37 12.94
N VAL A 160 13.61 -7.79 14.11
CA VAL A 160 13.65 -8.56 15.37
C VAL A 160 12.43 -9.46 15.53
N TRP A 161 11.36 -9.14 14.81
CA TRP A 161 10.18 -9.98 14.76
C TRP A 161 9.61 -10.00 13.32
N THR A 162 9.38 -11.21 12.80
CA THR A 162 8.71 -11.44 11.52
C THR A 162 7.70 -12.55 11.69
N GLY A 163 6.47 -12.34 11.23
CA GLY A 163 5.47 -13.39 11.33
C GLY A 163 4.15 -13.05 10.64
N LEU A 164 3.36 -14.10 10.41
CA LEU A 164 2.01 -14.01 9.90
C LEU A 164 1.02 -14.11 11.07
N VAL A 165 0.07 -13.18 11.14
CA VAL A 165 -0.99 -13.20 12.14
C VAL A 165 -2.37 -13.37 11.50
N MET A 166 -3.29 -14.00 12.23
CA MET A 166 -4.71 -13.96 11.95
C MET A 166 -5.41 -13.06 12.98
N ILE A 167 -6.47 -12.39 12.56
CA ILE A 167 -7.31 -11.58 13.46
C ILE A 167 -8.75 -12.05 13.37
N THR A 168 -9.42 -12.10 14.52
CA THR A 168 -10.86 -12.38 14.61
C THR A 168 -11.51 -11.45 15.63
N GLY A 169 -12.74 -11.02 15.34
CA GLY A 169 -13.43 -10.01 16.15
C GLY A 169 -12.94 -8.58 15.83
N ASP A 170 -13.38 -7.64 16.63
CA ASP A 170 -13.03 -6.22 16.51
C ASP A 170 -11.85 -5.90 17.43
N ILE A 171 -10.96 -5.03 16.95
CA ILE A 171 -9.82 -4.53 17.74
C ILE A 171 -10.18 -3.12 18.21
N PRO A 172 -10.07 -2.82 19.51
CA PRO A 172 -10.34 -1.48 20.04
C PRO A 172 -9.53 -0.40 19.29
N GLY A 173 -10.22 0.66 18.85
CA GLY A 173 -9.62 1.73 18.05
C GLY A 173 -9.54 1.46 16.53
N PHE A 174 -9.76 0.22 16.08
CA PHE A 174 -9.66 -0.19 14.66
C PHE A 174 -10.92 -0.93 14.18
N MET A 175 -12.10 -0.38 14.51
CA MET A 175 -13.39 -1.08 14.37
C MET A 175 -13.80 -1.43 12.93
N LYS A 176 -13.22 -0.83 11.91
CA LYS A 176 -13.65 -1.00 10.51
C LYS A 176 -12.71 -1.85 9.66
N ARG A 177 -11.42 -1.87 9.95
CA ARG A 177 -10.41 -2.60 9.15
C ARG A 177 -9.33 -3.18 10.05
N ARG A 178 -9.32 -4.48 10.19
CA ARG A 178 -8.27 -5.22 10.92
C ARG A 178 -6.88 -5.01 10.32
N GLU A 179 -6.84 -4.76 9.02
CA GLU A 179 -5.61 -4.44 8.27
C GLU A 179 -4.98 -3.13 8.73
N ASP A 180 -5.79 -2.13 9.09
CA ASP A 180 -5.29 -0.84 9.58
C ASP A 180 -4.50 -0.99 10.89
N PHE A 181 -4.90 -1.93 11.76
CA PHE A 181 -4.15 -2.25 12.97
C PHE A 181 -2.75 -2.78 12.63
N ILE A 182 -2.64 -3.73 11.70
CA ILE A 182 -1.36 -4.29 11.26
C ILE A 182 -0.50 -3.23 10.54
N THR A 183 -1.12 -2.43 9.70
CA THR A 183 -0.44 -1.31 9.02
C THR A 183 0.12 -0.32 10.02
N SER A 184 -0.66 0.04 11.05
CA SER A 184 -0.21 0.94 12.12
C SER A 184 0.93 0.36 12.93
N LEU A 185 0.92 -0.95 13.23
CA LEU A 185 2.01 -1.61 13.93
C LEU A 185 3.29 -1.66 13.07
N ASN A 186 3.19 -2.02 11.80
CA ASN A 186 4.33 -2.01 10.90
C ASN A 186 4.92 -0.60 10.74
N TYR A 187 4.09 0.44 10.74
CA TYR A 187 4.52 1.83 10.71
C TYR A 187 5.18 2.25 12.04
N MET A 188 4.55 1.93 13.18
CA MET A 188 5.07 2.27 14.52
C MET A 188 6.44 1.65 14.80
N PHE A 189 6.68 0.45 14.30
CA PHE A 189 7.92 -0.31 14.49
C PHE A 189 8.73 -0.44 13.19
N GLU A 190 8.65 0.56 12.33
CA GLU A 190 9.32 0.54 11.02
C GLU A 190 10.80 0.15 11.13
N GLY A 191 11.21 -0.84 10.32
CA GLY A 191 12.56 -1.41 10.32
C GLY A 191 12.83 -2.45 11.42
N TYR A 192 11.98 -2.56 12.45
CA TYR A 192 12.17 -3.52 13.54
C TYR A 192 11.25 -4.73 13.45
N VAL A 193 10.05 -4.58 12.92
CA VAL A 193 9.12 -5.70 12.78
C VAL A 193 8.56 -5.80 11.37
N ARG A 194 8.19 -7.02 10.99
CA ARG A 194 7.49 -7.31 9.73
C ARG A 194 6.30 -8.21 10.01
N ILE A 195 5.12 -7.62 10.07
CA ILE A 195 3.88 -8.32 10.35
C ILE A 195 3.10 -8.50 9.06
N SER A 196 2.85 -9.75 8.68
CA SER A 196 1.91 -10.12 7.63
C SER A 196 0.55 -10.47 8.23
N TYR A 197 -0.53 -10.20 7.50
CA TYR A 197 -1.88 -10.47 7.94
C TYR A 197 -2.60 -11.42 6.99
N SER A 198 -3.35 -12.38 7.54
CA SER A 198 -4.22 -13.25 6.76
C SER A 198 -5.67 -13.08 7.19
N ASN A 199 -6.52 -12.72 6.25
CA ASN A 199 -7.97 -12.68 6.48
C ASN A 199 -8.62 -14.09 6.40
N SER A 200 -7.97 -15.02 5.74
CA SER A 200 -8.43 -16.39 5.58
C SER A 200 -8.01 -17.30 6.74
N LYS A 201 -8.69 -18.43 6.88
CA LYS A 201 -8.28 -19.51 7.79
C LYS A 201 -7.01 -20.17 7.21
N ARG A 202 -5.89 -20.11 7.96
CA ARG A 202 -4.65 -20.78 7.60
C ARG A 202 -4.21 -21.74 8.70
N LYS A 203 -3.75 -22.94 8.31
CA LYS A 203 -3.29 -23.99 9.23
C LYS A 203 -1.79 -23.90 9.54
N THR A 204 -1.01 -23.31 8.65
CA THR A 204 0.45 -23.30 8.74
C THR A 204 1.02 -21.89 8.61
N GLY A 205 2.17 -21.65 9.23
CA GLY A 205 2.92 -20.39 9.14
C GLY A 205 2.31 -19.23 9.91
N VAL A 206 1.27 -19.45 10.71
CA VAL A 206 0.65 -18.41 11.55
C VAL A 206 1.30 -18.40 12.91
N SER A 207 1.85 -17.25 13.32
CA SER A 207 2.52 -17.05 14.60
C SER A 207 1.53 -16.84 15.74
N TYR A 208 0.47 -16.04 15.50
CA TYR A 208 -0.54 -15.71 16.50
C TYR A 208 -1.94 -15.56 15.90
N LEU A 209 -2.95 -15.88 16.70
CA LEU A 209 -4.33 -15.43 16.51
C LEU A 209 -4.59 -14.26 17.46
N ILE A 210 -4.82 -13.07 16.91
CA ILE A 210 -5.17 -11.88 17.70
C ILE A 210 -6.68 -11.83 17.87
N ARG A 211 -7.13 -11.82 19.13
CA ARG A 211 -8.55 -11.82 19.49
C ARG A 211 -8.77 -11.17 20.85
N GLU A 212 -9.70 -10.21 20.90
CA GLU A 212 -10.12 -9.63 22.18
C GLU A 212 -10.97 -10.61 23.00
N ALA A 213 -10.88 -10.51 24.33
CA ALA A 213 -11.53 -11.44 25.27
C ALA A 213 -13.04 -11.57 25.04
N ASN A 214 -13.71 -10.47 24.67
CA ASN A 214 -15.16 -10.42 24.44
C ASN A 214 -15.57 -10.76 23.00
N SER A 215 -14.63 -11.11 22.12
CA SER A 215 -14.95 -11.45 20.75
C SER A 215 -15.54 -12.86 20.64
N PRO A 216 -16.52 -13.08 19.75
CA PRO A 216 -17.15 -14.39 19.59
C PRO A 216 -16.16 -15.46 19.14
N ILE A 217 -16.46 -16.71 19.52
CA ILE A 217 -15.70 -17.87 19.03
C ILE A 217 -16.05 -18.08 17.56
N THR A 218 -15.06 -17.97 16.70
CA THR A 218 -15.18 -18.14 15.25
C THR A 218 -14.46 -19.41 14.79
N GLY A 219 -14.66 -19.79 13.54
CA GLY A 219 -13.90 -20.90 12.97
C GLY A 219 -12.38 -20.68 12.92
N LYS A 220 -11.88 -19.44 13.06
CA LYS A 220 -10.43 -19.15 13.22
C LYS A 220 -9.95 -19.56 14.61
N VAL A 221 -10.75 -19.33 15.66
CA VAL A 221 -10.46 -19.74 17.03
C VAL A 221 -10.37 -21.25 17.14
N THR A 222 -11.35 -21.97 16.58
CA THR A 222 -11.35 -23.43 16.55
C THR A 222 -10.11 -23.97 15.84
N LEU A 223 -9.78 -23.39 14.70
CA LEU A 223 -8.59 -23.76 13.93
C LEU A 223 -7.29 -23.49 14.70
N ALA A 224 -7.17 -22.32 15.34
CA ALA A 224 -6.00 -21.97 16.12
C ALA A 224 -5.75 -22.98 17.23
N LYS A 225 -6.80 -23.37 17.96
CA LYS A 225 -6.72 -24.41 18.99
C LYS A 225 -6.26 -25.75 18.42
N GLN A 226 -6.83 -26.17 17.28
CA GLN A 226 -6.46 -27.44 16.63
C GLN A 226 -5.01 -27.47 16.14
N CYS A 227 -4.47 -26.33 15.75
CA CYS A 227 -3.11 -26.19 15.19
C CYS A 227 -2.08 -25.72 16.24
N GLY A 228 -2.45 -25.53 17.50
CA GLY A 228 -1.54 -25.04 18.56
C GLY A 228 -1.10 -23.60 18.33
N ILE A 229 -1.86 -22.79 17.57
CA ILE A 229 -1.56 -21.39 17.34
C ILE A 229 -1.95 -20.60 18.60
N PRO A 230 -1.01 -19.87 19.25
CA PRO A 230 -1.30 -19.11 20.46
C PRO A 230 -2.30 -17.98 20.17
N GLU A 231 -3.28 -17.85 21.06
CA GLU A 231 -4.27 -16.78 21.06
C GLU A 231 -3.79 -15.67 21.99
N VAL A 232 -3.78 -14.42 21.52
CA VAL A 232 -3.36 -13.23 22.26
C VAL A 232 -4.33 -12.07 22.00
N THR A 233 -4.44 -11.14 22.94
CA THR A 233 -5.14 -9.88 22.73
C THR A 233 -4.26 -8.91 21.92
N SER A 234 -4.84 -7.86 21.36
CA SER A 234 -4.07 -6.80 20.66
C SER A 234 -3.03 -6.16 21.59
N LYS A 235 -3.37 -5.95 22.88
CA LYS A 235 -2.47 -5.40 23.87
C LYS A 235 -1.29 -6.34 24.19
N GLU A 236 -1.55 -7.62 24.34
CA GLU A 236 -0.50 -8.63 24.55
C GLU A 236 0.41 -8.73 23.34
N PHE A 237 -0.16 -8.72 22.14
CA PHE A 237 0.62 -8.75 20.92
C PHE A 237 1.53 -7.52 20.79
N MET A 238 1.02 -6.31 21.06
CA MET A 238 1.84 -5.10 21.11
C MET A 238 2.96 -5.24 22.15
N THR A 239 2.68 -5.80 23.34
CA THR A 239 3.69 -6.01 24.38
C THR A 239 4.81 -6.95 23.91
N ILE A 240 4.47 -8.01 23.16
CA ILE A 240 5.46 -8.92 22.55
C ILE A 240 6.38 -8.15 21.59
N LEU A 241 5.80 -7.32 20.72
CA LEU A 241 6.58 -6.52 19.78
C LEU A 241 7.47 -5.49 20.50
N PHE A 242 6.94 -4.75 21.46
CA PHE A 242 7.71 -3.78 22.25
C PHE A 242 8.89 -4.44 22.97
N ARG A 243 8.68 -5.62 23.55
CA ARG A 243 9.77 -6.36 24.20
C ARG A 243 10.87 -6.74 23.23
N ALA A 244 10.51 -7.33 22.07
CA ALA A 244 11.48 -7.72 21.04
C ALA A 244 12.30 -6.53 20.53
N VAL A 245 11.65 -5.39 20.29
CA VAL A 245 12.32 -4.16 19.86
C VAL A 245 13.19 -3.58 20.96
N TYR A 246 12.71 -3.56 22.22
CA TYR A 246 13.45 -3.02 23.35
C TYR A 246 14.72 -3.83 23.65
N GLU A 247 14.64 -5.16 23.61
CA GLU A 247 15.78 -6.06 23.77
C GLU A 247 16.85 -5.76 22.73
N ARG A 248 16.46 -5.60 21.46
CA ARG A 248 17.39 -5.29 20.37
C ARG A 248 18.04 -3.90 20.49
N ILE A 249 17.28 -2.90 20.94
CA ILE A 249 17.83 -1.55 21.19
C ILE A 249 18.79 -1.60 22.39
N GLY A 250 18.45 -2.34 23.43
CA GLY A 250 19.29 -2.54 24.61
C GLY A 250 20.63 -3.19 24.27
N GLU A 251 20.64 -4.23 23.44
CA GLU A 251 21.88 -4.86 22.93
C GLU A 251 22.79 -3.85 22.23
N LYS A 252 22.22 -2.99 21.35
CA LYS A 252 22.99 -1.97 20.63
C LYS A 252 23.60 -0.90 21.53
N ILE A 253 22.86 -0.49 22.56
CA ILE A 253 23.40 0.49 23.54
C ILE A 253 24.56 -0.12 24.32
N HIS A 254 24.51 -1.40 24.61
CA HIS A 254 25.61 -2.13 25.25
C HIS A 254 26.83 -2.20 24.34
N ASP A 255 26.64 -2.53 23.08
CA ASP A 255 27.73 -2.60 22.10
C ASP A 255 28.41 -1.26 21.91
N LEU A 256 27.64 -0.15 21.85
CA LEU A 256 28.19 1.21 21.74
C LEU A 256 28.99 1.64 22.98
N LYS A 257 28.62 1.15 24.16
CA LYS A 257 29.38 1.43 25.40
C LYS A 257 30.67 0.62 25.52
N ALA A 258 30.79 -0.48 24.82
CA ALA A 258 32.00 -1.31 24.78
C ALA A 258 33.09 -0.71 23.85
N PHE A 259 32.78 0.29 23.03
CA PHE A 259 33.72 1.02 22.18
C PHE A 259 34.21 2.37 22.74
N HIS A 260 33.80 2.72 23.96
CA HIS A 260 34.31 3.85 24.74
C HIS A 260 35.02 3.38 26.02
#